data_5b844c63a81d78f05f2daa93b0fb22e8
#
_entry.id   5b844c63a81d78f05f2daa93b0fb22e8
#
_cell.length_a   1.000
_cell.length_b   1.000
_cell.length_c   1.000
_cell.angle_alpha   90.00
_cell.angle_beta   90.00
_cell.angle_gamma   90.00
#
_symmetry.space_group_name_H-M   'P 1'
#
loop_
_entity.id
_entity.type
_entity.pdbx_description
1 polymer ?
#
loop_
_entity_poly.entity_id
_entity_poly.type
_entity_poly.pdbx_seq_one_letter_code
_entity_poly.pdbx_strand_id
1 'polypeptide(L)'
;EAAAVYLLGDVFDFWYEHRYVVPKGFTRFLGKVSELTDKGVEVHFFVGNHDQWCLDYLEKECGVTIHREPCLVELYGNEIFLAHGDEFSKERGYRIMRWMFRSRFLRWMFSKVHPDWSIWMGHRWAQHSMIQHKVKGDTPFVSADREDCIIFAREYLKKHTTVDCFIFGHRHIDVDLQLGDNSRSIFLG
;
A
#
# COMPACT_ATOMS: atom_id res chain seq x y z
N GLU A 1 -9.99 22.94 1.23
CA GLU A 1 -10.37 21.69 0.54
C GLU A 1 -9.08 21.02 0.05
N ALA A 2 -8.99 19.68 0.16
CA ALA A 2 -7.84 18.94 -0.35
C ALA A 2 -7.86 18.94 -1.89
N ALA A 3 -6.72 19.16 -2.52
CA ALA A 3 -6.58 19.05 -3.98
C ALA A 3 -6.39 17.59 -4.39
N ALA A 4 -5.66 16.81 -3.58
CA ALA A 4 -5.42 15.40 -3.81
C ALA A 4 -5.41 14.60 -2.49
N VAL A 5 -5.69 13.30 -2.58
CA VAL A 5 -5.61 12.32 -1.49
C VAL A 5 -4.76 11.14 -1.94
N TYR A 6 -3.78 10.76 -1.13
CA TYR A 6 -2.89 9.63 -1.40
C TYR A 6 -3.14 8.53 -0.36
N LEU A 7 -3.65 7.39 -0.80
CA LEU A 7 -3.89 6.19 0.02
C LEU A 7 -2.71 5.24 -0.21
N LEU A 8 -1.86 5.07 0.79
CA LEU A 8 -0.58 4.35 0.63
C LEU A 8 -0.68 2.83 0.88
N GLY A 9 -1.72 2.20 0.35
CA GLY A 9 -1.92 0.75 0.40
C GLY A 9 -2.52 0.23 1.69
N ASP A 10 -2.90 -1.05 1.68
CA ASP A 10 -3.54 -1.77 2.79
C ASP A 10 -4.80 -1.05 3.35
N VAL A 11 -5.52 -0.36 2.46
CA VAL A 11 -6.78 0.32 2.77
C VAL A 11 -7.87 -0.70 3.11
N PHE A 12 -7.76 -1.87 2.54
CA PHE A 12 -8.65 -2.98 2.78
C PHE A 12 -7.90 -4.11 3.49
N ASP A 13 -8.53 -4.75 4.49
CA ASP A 13 -7.97 -5.95 5.14
C ASP A 13 -7.70 -7.08 4.15
N PHE A 14 -8.55 -7.19 3.15
CA PHE A 14 -8.40 -8.07 1.99
C PHE A 14 -9.26 -7.58 0.84
N TRP A 15 -8.66 -7.46 -0.36
CA TRP A 15 -9.39 -7.10 -1.57
C TRP A 15 -9.05 -8.05 -2.71
N TYR A 16 -10.10 -8.63 -3.33
CA TYR A 16 -9.99 -9.44 -4.54
C TYR A 16 -11.14 -9.13 -5.49
N GLU A 17 -10.80 -8.76 -6.71
CA GLU A 17 -11.80 -8.49 -7.76
C GLU A 17 -12.07 -9.74 -8.57
N HIS A 18 -13.25 -10.34 -8.39
CA HIS A 18 -13.82 -11.28 -9.33
C HIS A 18 -14.42 -10.52 -10.52
N ARG A 19 -14.71 -11.23 -11.60
CA ARG A 19 -15.25 -10.60 -12.81
C ARG A 19 -16.52 -9.77 -12.57
N TYR A 20 -17.39 -10.19 -11.66
CA TYR A 20 -18.68 -9.55 -11.38
C TYR A 20 -18.93 -9.32 -9.88
N VAL A 21 -17.97 -9.57 -9.04
CA VAL A 21 -18.13 -9.49 -7.59
C VAL A 21 -16.90 -8.88 -6.94
N VAL A 22 -17.12 -7.91 -6.06
CA VAL A 22 -16.10 -7.33 -5.17
C VAL A 22 -16.46 -7.59 -3.72
N PRO A 23 -15.51 -7.52 -2.77
CA PRO A 23 -15.79 -7.69 -1.35
C PRO A 23 -16.84 -6.70 -0.85
N LYS A 24 -17.76 -7.17 -0.02
CA LYS A 24 -18.76 -6.33 0.65
C LYS A 24 -18.18 -5.69 1.92
N GLY A 25 -18.85 -4.65 2.42
CA GLY A 25 -18.51 -3.97 3.69
C GLY A 25 -17.88 -2.59 3.50
N PHE A 26 -17.45 -2.25 2.29
CA PHE A 26 -16.72 -1.02 2.00
C PHE A 26 -17.57 0.08 1.34
N THR A 27 -18.90 -0.10 1.24
CA THR A 27 -19.80 0.80 0.51
C THR A 27 -19.67 2.27 0.92
N ARG A 28 -19.53 2.57 2.22
CA ARG A 28 -19.39 3.96 2.70
C ARG A 28 -18.06 4.57 2.32
N PHE A 29 -16.97 3.79 2.40
CA PHE A 29 -15.65 4.21 1.97
C PHE A 29 -15.62 4.48 0.47
N LEU A 30 -16.08 3.52 -0.34
CA LEU A 30 -16.16 3.65 -1.80
C LEU A 30 -17.03 4.84 -2.22
N GLY A 31 -18.19 5.01 -1.58
CA GLY A 31 -19.07 6.15 -1.81
C GLY A 31 -18.40 7.49 -1.48
N LYS A 32 -17.59 7.53 -0.40
CA LYS A 32 -16.84 8.75 -0.06
C LYS A 32 -15.71 9.04 -1.05
N VAL A 33 -15.02 8.01 -1.52
CA VAL A 33 -13.99 8.14 -2.56
C VAL A 33 -14.62 8.67 -3.85
N SER A 34 -15.74 8.07 -4.31
CA SER A 34 -16.46 8.55 -5.50
C SER A 34 -16.94 10.00 -5.34
N GLU A 35 -17.46 10.37 -4.17
CA GLU A 35 -17.85 11.77 -3.89
C GLU A 35 -16.66 12.74 -4.03
N LEU A 36 -15.46 12.33 -3.61
CA LEU A 36 -14.26 13.16 -3.73
C LEU A 36 -13.85 13.33 -5.20
N THR A 37 -13.80 12.22 -5.95
CA THR A 37 -13.43 12.26 -7.37
C THR A 37 -14.46 13.03 -8.20
N ASP A 38 -15.76 12.89 -7.92
CA ASP A 38 -16.84 13.65 -8.55
C ASP A 38 -16.72 15.16 -8.30
N LYS A 39 -16.12 15.56 -7.16
CA LYS A 39 -15.80 16.96 -6.84
C LYS A 39 -14.48 17.45 -7.43
N GLY A 40 -13.80 16.63 -8.22
CA GLY A 40 -12.53 16.98 -8.85
C GLY A 40 -11.30 16.84 -7.94
N VAL A 41 -11.43 16.18 -6.78
CA VAL A 41 -10.27 15.83 -5.94
C VAL A 41 -9.57 14.63 -6.53
N GLU A 42 -8.29 14.73 -6.80
CA GLU A 42 -7.50 13.59 -7.27
C GLU A 42 -7.31 12.57 -6.14
N VAL A 43 -7.73 11.32 -6.36
CA VAL A 43 -7.52 10.24 -5.39
C VAL A 43 -6.56 9.22 -5.98
N HIS A 44 -5.41 9.08 -5.35
CA HIS A 44 -4.35 8.14 -5.71
C HIS A 44 -4.33 6.97 -4.74
N PHE A 45 -4.37 5.74 -5.27
CA PHE A 45 -4.39 4.51 -4.49
C PHE A 45 -3.14 3.69 -4.81
N PHE A 46 -2.28 3.52 -3.82
CA PHE A 46 -1.14 2.62 -3.92
C PHE A 46 -1.56 1.22 -3.48
N VAL A 47 -1.18 0.23 -4.26
CA VAL A 47 -1.50 -1.16 -3.96
C VAL A 47 -0.57 -1.69 -2.88
N GLY A 48 -1.13 -2.08 -1.74
CA GLY A 48 -0.41 -2.76 -0.67
C GLY A 48 -0.48 -4.29 -0.79
N ASN A 49 0.00 -4.98 0.23
CA ASN A 49 0.01 -6.45 0.22
C ASN A 49 -1.35 -7.07 0.54
N HIS A 50 -2.22 -6.38 1.27
CA HIS A 50 -3.59 -6.83 1.57
C HIS A 50 -4.57 -6.59 0.42
N ASP A 51 -4.34 -5.56 -0.37
CA ASP A 51 -5.15 -5.18 -1.52
C ASP A 51 -4.44 -5.39 -2.88
N GLN A 52 -3.49 -6.33 -2.90
CA GLN A 52 -2.67 -6.70 -4.06
C GLN A 52 -3.51 -7.05 -5.31
N TRP A 53 -4.74 -7.50 -5.14
CA TRP A 53 -5.64 -7.88 -6.23
C TRP A 53 -6.74 -6.86 -6.51
N CYS A 54 -6.47 -5.62 -6.17
CA CYS A 54 -7.18 -4.46 -6.68
C CYS A 54 -6.82 -4.29 -8.15
N LEU A 55 -7.76 -4.53 -9.07
CA LEU A 55 -7.49 -4.54 -10.50
C LEU A 55 -7.86 -3.22 -11.17
N ASP A 56 -9.11 -3.04 -11.52
CA ASP A 56 -9.58 -1.85 -12.23
C ASP A 56 -10.91 -1.31 -11.70
N TYR A 57 -11.48 -1.95 -10.70
CA TYR A 57 -12.77 -1.55 -10.13
C TYR A 57 -12.73 -0.13 -9.56
N LEU A 58 -11.71 0.19 -8.75
CA LEU A 58 -11.59 1.53 -8.16
C LEU A 58 -11.37 2.62 -9.23
N GLU A 59 -10.64 2.31 -10.31
CA GLU A 59 -10.46 3.25 -11.41
C GLU A 59 -11.78 3.49 -12.15
N LYS A 60 -12.50 2.41 -12.49
CA LYS A 60 -13.70 2.48 -13.32
C LYS A 60 -14.94 2.99 -12.57
N GLU A 61 -15.09 2.58 -11.32
CA GLU A 61 -16.30 2.85 -10.55
C GLU A 61 -16.16 4.03 -9.59
N CYS A 62 -14.92 4.32 -9.15
CA CYS A 62 -14.67 5.37 -8.17
C CYS A 62 -13.76 6.51 -8.69
N GLY A 63 -13.29 6.46 -9.93
CA GLY A 63 -12.44 7.50 -10.52
C GLY A 63 -11.05 7.65 -9.88
N VAL A 64 -10.55 6.60 -9.24
CA VAL A 64 -9.26 6.58 -8.52
C VAL A 64 -8.11 6.30 -9.50
N THR A 65 -6.96 6.90 -9.28
CA THR A 65 -5.71 6.53 -9.99
C THR A 65 -4.97 5.46 -9.20
N ILE A 66 -4.82 4.25 -9.76
CA ILE A 66 -4.12 3.13 -9.08
C ILE A 66 -2.63 3.13 -9.41
N HIS A 67 -1.79 3.19 -8.37
CA HIS A 67 -0.35 3.03 -8.43
C HIS A 67 0.07 1.64 -7.96
N ARG A 68 0.75 0.88 -8.84
CA ARG A 68 1.24 -0.48 -8.55
C ARG A 68 2.73 -0.52 -8.21
N GLU A 69 3.40 0.59 -8.40
CA GLU A 69 4.81 0.80 -8.13
C GLU A 69 4.97 2.15 -7.42
N PRO A 70 6.05 2.32 -6.65
CA PRO A 70 6.38 3.62 -6.06
C PRO A 70 6.44 4.74 -7.09
N CYS A 71 6.13 5.94 -6.69
CA CYS A 71 6.28 7.10 -7.55
C CYS A 71 6.88 8.32 -6.82
N LEU A 72 7.50 9.18 -7.60
CA LEU A 72 7.94 10.49 -7.17
C LEU A 72 6.90 11.52 -7.62
N VAL A 73 6.45 12.37 -6.71
CA VAL A 73 5.49 13.43 -6.98
C VAL A 73 6.07 14.76 -6.53
N GLU A 74 5.75 15.82 -7.24
CA GLU A 74 6.08 17.18 -6.83
C GLU A 74 4.84 17.83 -6.18
N LEU A 75 4.93 18.17 -4.91
CA LEU A 75 3.86 18.80 -4.16
C LEU A 75 4.39 20.08 -3.48
N TYR A 76 3.82 21.22 -3.87
CA TYR A 76 4.19 22.54 -3.34
C TYR A 76 5.70 22.86 -3.46
N GLY A 77 6.33 22.40 -4.53
CA GLY A 77 7.77 22.61 -4.79
C GLY A 77 8.70 21.65 -4.04
N ASN A 78 8.15 20.61 -3.40
CA ASN A 78 8.93 19.55 -2.78
C ASN A 78 8.81 18.25 -3.58
N GLU A 79 9.90 17.53 -3.75
CA GLU A 79 9.92 16.20 -4.33
C GLU A 79 9.65 15.15 -3.26
N ILE A 80 8.51 14.46 -3.38
CA ILE A 80 8.05 13.47 -2.40
C ILE A 80 8.00 12.09 -3.03
N PHE A 81 8.73 11.15 -2.44
CA PHE A 81 8.70 9.75 -2.84
C PHE A 81 7.61 9.01 -2.05
N LEU A 82 6.64 8.44 -2.76
CA LEU A 82 5.50 7.73 -2.18
C LEU A 82 5.58 6.24 -2.51
N ALA A 83 5.43 5.40 -1.48
CA ALA A 83 5.40 3.96 -1.64
C ALA A 83 4.57 3.31 -0.53
N HIS A 84 4.04 2.11 -0.78
CA HIS A 84 3.46 1.31 0.30
C HIS A 84 4.56 0.86 1.28
N GLY A 85 5.67 0.33 0.78
CA GLY A 85 6.84 -0.04 1.59
C GLY A 85 7.16 -1.53 1.63
N ASP A 86 6.20 -2.40 1.35
CA ASP A 86 6.36 -3.86 1.33
C ASP A 86 7.35 -4.33 0.25
N GLU A 87 7.48 -3.54 -0.81
CA GLU A 87 8.34 -3.82 -1.95
C GLU A 87 9.84 -3.81 -1.61
N PHE A 88 10.21 -3.14 -0.54
CA PHE A 88 11.62 -3.02 -0.11
C PHE A 88 12.04 -4.14 0.85
N SER A 89 11.11 -4.98 1.31
CA SER A 89 11.42 -6.08 2.23
C SER A 89 12.47 -7.03 1.67
N LYS A 90 13.51 -7.29 2.47
CA LYS A 90 14.59 -8.22 2.19
C LYS A 90 14.32 -9.63 2.67
N GLU A 91 13.26 -9.83 3.43
CA GLU A 91 12.89 -11.14 3.95
C GLU A 91 12.54 -12.12 2.82
N ARG A 92 13.25 -13.24 2.73
CA ARG A 92 13.10 -14.22 1.64
C ARG A 92 11.69 -14.82 1.59
N GLY A 93 11.11 -15.15 2.75
CA GLY A 93 9.76 -15.72 2.84
C GLY A 93 8.72 -14.73 2.32
N TYR A 94 8.82 -13.48 2.73
CA TYR A 94 7.95 -12.41 2.28
C TYR A 94 8.05 -12.18 0.76
N ARG A 95 9.26 -12.13 0.22
CA ARG A 95 9.49 -11.95 -1.23
C ARG A 95 8.89 -13.08 -2.08
N ILE A 96 8.97 -14.34 -1.60
CA ILE A 96 8.35 -15.48 -2.28
C ILE A 96 6.83 -15.34 -2.25
N MET A 97 6.25 -15.02 -1.10
CA MET A 97 4.81 -14.79 -0.95
C MET A 97 4.32 -13.67 -1.88
N ARG A 98 5.02 -12.53 -1.89
CA ARG A 98 4.72 -11.39 -2.77
C ARG A 98 4.77 -11.78 -4.25
N TRP A 99 5.79 -12.54 -4.66
CA TRP A 99 5.89 -13.06 -6.02
C TRP A 99 4.70 -13.97 -6.37
N MET A 100 4.30 -14.86 -5.45
CA MET A 100 3.13 -15.72 -5.64
C MET A 100 1.84 -14.90 -5.85
N PHE A 101 1.60 -13.90 -5.01
CA PHE A 101 0.40 -13.05 -5.12
C PHE A 101 0.41 -12.19 -6.39
N ARG A 102 1.56 -11.77 -6.88
CA ARG A 102 1.71 -11.05 -8.15
C ARG A 102 1.61 -11.97 -9.38
N SER A 103 1.63 -13.30 -9.21
CA SER A 103 1.54 -14.25 -10.30
C SER A 103 0.15 -14.21 -10.99
N ARG A 104 0.16 -13.91 -12.29
CA ARG A 104 -1.07 -13.90 -13.11
C ARG A 104 -1.75 -15.27 -13.15
N PHE A 105 -0.95 -16.35 -13.15
CA PHE A 105 -1.46 -17.73 -13.15
C PHE A 105 -2.15 -18.06 -11.81
N LEU A 106 -1.53 -17.77 -10.68
CA LEU A 106 -2.12 -18.02 -9.37
C LEU A 106 -3.38 -17.18 -9.16
N ARG A 107 -3.38 -15.92 -9.58
CA ARG A 107 -4.55 -15.07 -9.57
C ARG A 107 -5.67 -15.64 -10.45
N TRP A 108 -5.36 -16.15 -11.64
CA TRP A 108 -6.33 -16.80 -12.50
C TRP A 108 -6.90 -18.07 -11.86
N MET A 109 -6.06 -18.92 -11.25
CA MET A 109 -6.53 -20.08 -10.48
C MET A 109 -7.47 -19.65 -9.35
N PHE A 110 -7.10 -18.65 -8.57
CA PHE A 110 -7.91 -18.14 -7.47
C PHE A 110 -9.26 -17.58 -7.95
N SER A 111 -9.31 -16.99 -9.15
CA SER A 111 -10.56 -16.50 -9.77
C SER A 111 -11.58 -17.62 -10.07
N LYS A 112 -11.16 -18.88 -10.09
CA LYS A 112 -12.05 -20.05 -10.29
C LYS A 112 -12.66 -20.56 -8.99
N VAL A 113 -12.16 -20.12 -7.85
CA VAL A 113 -12.76 -20.40 -6.54
C VAL A 113 -14.05 -19.59 -6.40
N HIS A 114 -15.09 -20.19 -5.83
CA HIS A 114 -16.33 -19.48 -5.57
C HIS A 114 -16.07 -18.20 -4.75
N PRO A 115 -16.67 -17.06 -5.11
CA PRO A 115 -16.39 -15.78 -4.42
C PRO A 115 -16.51 -15.83 -2.90
N ASP A 116 -17.52 -16.49 -2.35
CA ASP A 116 -17.68 -16.61 -0.90
C ASP A 116 -16.50 -17.33 -0.23
N TRP A 117 -15.97 -18.39 -0.87
CA TRP A 117 -14.84 -19.15 -0.35
C TRP A 117 -13.54 -18.34 -0.47
N SER A 118 -13.30 -17.71 -1.61
CA SER A 118 -12.09 -16.95 -1.86
C SER A 118 -12.01 -15.72 -0.94
N ILE A 119 -13.10 -15.00 -0.78
CA ILE A 119 -13.18 -13.83 0.10
C ILE A 119 -13.06 -14.27 1.56
N TRP A 120 -13.75 -15.35 1.97
CA TRP A 120 -13.63 -15.89 3.32
C TRP A 120 -12.18 -16.33 3.63
N MET A 121 -11.52 -17.06 2.72
CA MET A 121 -10.11 -17.46 2.88
C MET A 121 -9.20 -16.24 3.02
N GLY A 122 -9.40 -15.23 2.18
CA GLY A 122 -8.62 -14.00 2.22
C GLY A 122 -8.79 -13.25 3.55
N HIS A 123 -10.01 -13.07 4.03
CA HIS A 123 -10.26 -12.48 5.34
C HIS A 123 -9.66 -13.29 6.50
N ARG A 124 -9.77 -14.61 6.45
CA ARG A 124 -9.14 -15.49 7.46
C ARG A 124 -7.62 -15.34 7.47
N TRP A 125 -7.02 -15.26 6.30
CA TRP A 125 -5.58 -15.04 6.17
C TRP A 125 -5.17 -13.66 6.71
N ALA A 126 -5.88 -12.59 6.32
CA ALA A 126 -5.63 -11.24 6.80
C ALA A 126 -5.79 -11.14 8.32
N GLN A 127 -6.87 -11.69 8.89
CA GLN A 127 -7.08 -11.75 10.35
C GLN A 127 -5.96 -12.51 11.06
N HIS A 128 -5.50 -13.64 10.51
CA HIS A 128 -4.39 -14.39 11.10
C HIS A 128 -3.09 -13.55 11.09
N SER A 129 -2.81 -12.84 10.00
CA SER A 129 -1.69 -11.91 9.91
C SER A 129 -1.79 -10.82 10.98
N MET A 130 -2.94 -10.14 11.08
CA MET A 130 -3.18 -9.10 12.09
C MET A 130 -3.03 -9.63 13.54
N ILE A 131 -3.54 -10.84 13.83
CA ILE A 131 -3.40 -11.46 15.16
C ILE A 131 -1.92 -11.74 15.45
N GLN A 132 -1.16 -12.24 14.48
CA GLN A 132 0.27 -12.46 14.65
C GLN A 132 1.02 -11.16 14.95
N HIS A 133 0.69 -10.07 14.27
CA HIS A 133 1.23 -8.74 14.57
C HIS A 133 0.83 -8.26 15.96
N LYS A 134 -0.44 -8.39 16.36
CA LYS A 134 -0.91 -8.01 17.70
C LYS A 134 -0.31 -8.87 18.82
N VAL A 135 -0.13 -10.17 18.61
CA VAL A 135 0.39 -11.10 19.63
C VAL A 135 1.91 -11.01 19.77
N LYS A 136 2.62 -10.84 18.67
CA LYS A 136 4.08 -10.65 18.67
C LYS A 136 4.49 -9.22 19.01
N GLY A 137 3.54 -8.29 19.03
CA GLY A 137 3.79 -6.85 18.95
C GLY A 137 4.24 -6.49 17.52
N ASP A 138 3.82 -5.34 17.02
CA ASP A 138 4.49 -4.77 15.87
C ASP A 138 5.97 -4.69 16.22
N THR A 139 6.83 -5.15 15.30
CA THR A 139 8.27 -5.10 15.57
C THR A 139 8.59 -3.63 15.83
N PRO A 140 8.95 -3.26 17.09
CA PRO A 140 9.15 -1.85 17.41
C PRO A 140 10.23 -1.29 16.48
N PHE A 141 10.15 0.00 16.22
CA PHE A 141 11.26 0.69 15.56
C PHE A 141 12.52 0.50 16.40
N VAL A 142 13.45 -0.31 15.92
CA VAL A 142 14.68 -0.63 16.65
C VAL A 142 15.79 0.34 16.27
N SER A 143 15.99 0.54 14.98
CA SER A 143 16.97 1.49 14.45
C SER A 143 16.77 1.70 12.95
N ALA A 144 17.14 2.87 12.47
CA ALA A 144 17.09 3.22 11.05
C ALA A 144 17.88 2.24 10.15
N ASP A 145 18.95 1.63 10.67
CA ASP A 145 19.81 0.73 9.90
C ASP A 145 19.22 -0.68 9.73
N ARG A 146 18.09 -0.97 10.38
CA ARG A 146 17.36 -2.25 10.26
C ARG A 146 16.05 -2.12 9.52
N GLU A 147 15.59 -0.91 9.21
CA GLU A 147 14.37 -0.69 8.47
C GLU A 147 14.64 -0.69 6.97
N ASP A 148 14.10 -1.67 6.26
CA ASP A 148 14.34 -1.86 4.82
C ASP A 148 13.96 -0.63 3.99
N CYS A 149 12.87 0.07 4.35
CA CYS A 149 12.45 1.31 3.68
C CYS A 149 13.47 2.44 3.88
N ILE A 150 14.06 2.57 5.08
CA ILE A 150 15.08 3.59 5.35
C ILE A 150 16.38 3.27 4.64
N ILE A 151 16.77 1.99 4.64
CA ILE A 151 17.95 1.54 3.89
C ILE A 151 17.76 1.86 2.40
N PHE A 152 16.57 1.57 1.85
CA PHE A 152 16.25 1.92 0.48
C PHE A 152 16.32 3.43 0.25
N ALA A 153 15.68 4.24 1.09
CA ALA A 153 15.65 5.70 0.94
C ALA A 153 17.07 6.30 0.95
N ARG A 154 17.93 5.85 1.85
CA ARG A 154 19.35 6.27 1.89
C ARG A 154 20.12 5.88 0.62
N GLU A 155 19.89 4.69 0.09
CA GLU A 155 20.51 4.26 -1.18
C GLU A 155 19.97 5.06 -2.37
N TYR A 156 18.67 5.36 -2.36
CA TYR A 156 18.02 6.16 -3.39
C TYR A 156 18.57 7.59 -3.43
N LEU A 157 18.74 8.22 -2.26
CA LEU A 157 19.31 9.56 -2.11
C LEU A 157 20.73 9.71 -2.64
N LYS A 158 21.53 8.65 -2.69
CA LYS A 158 22.87 8.70 -3.31
C LYS A 158 22.83 9.04 -4.80
N LYS A 159 21.70 8.76 -5.46
CA LYS A 159 21.51 8.99 -6.90
C LYS A 159 20.52 10.12 -7.21
N HIS A 160 19.61 10.41 -6.27
CA HIS A 160 18.51 11.36 -6.41
C HIS A 160 18.52 12.30 -5.19
N THR A 161 19.44 13.25 -5.22
CA THR A 161 19.72 14.16 -4.08
C THR A 161 18.67 15.22 -3.85
N THR A 162 17.67 15.33 -4.74
CA THR A 162 16.61 16.34 -4.73
C THR A 162 15.37 15.92 -3.96
N VAL A 163 15.28 14.65 -3.53
CA VAL A 163 14.10 14.16 -2.81
C VAL A 163 14.04 14.73 -1.41
N ASP A 164 13.00 15.50 -1.12
CA ASP A 164 12.79 16.16 0.17
C ASP A 164 12.17 15.21 1.21
N CYS A 165 11.27 14.31 0.77
CA CYS A 165 10.56 13.45 1.70
C CYS A 165 10.25 12.08 1.09
N PHE A 166 10.42 11.02 1.91
CA PHE A 166 9.94 9.67 1.62
C PHE A 166 8.77 9.37 2.56
N ILE A 167 7.63 8.93 2.02
CA ILE A 167 6.47 8.56 2.82
C ILE A 167 6.12 7.09 2.54
N PHE A 168 6.08 6.29 3.61
CA PHE A 168 5.81 4.87 3.58
C PHE A 168 4.61 4.51 4.43
N GLY A 169 3.82 3.55 3.98
CA GLY A 169 2.81 2.83 4.77
C GLY A 169 3.38 1.55 5.39
N HIS A 170 2.61 0.45 5.36
CA HIS A 170 2.96 -0.95 5.66
C HIS A 170 3.37 -1.26 7.10
N ARG A 171 4.24 -0.46 7.70
CA ARG A 171 4.87 -0.78 8.99
C ARG A 171 4.03 -0.44 10.22
N HIS A 172 2.91 0.25 10.10
CA HIS A 172 2.05 0.68 11.21
C HIS A 172 2.82 1.29 12.39
N ILE A 173 3.86 2.04 12.11
CA ILE A 173 4.66 2.78 13.10
C ILE A 173 4.61 4.26 12.76
N ASP A 174 4.50 5.08 13.77
CA ASP A 174 4.56 6.54 13.63
C ASP A 174 6.02 6.98 13.83
N VAL A 175 6.73 7.16 12.73
CA VAL A 175 8.15 7.54 12.73
C VAL A 175 8.40 8.64 11.72
N ASP A 176 9.12 9.65 12.15
CA ASP A 176 9.61 10.75 11.36
C ASP A 176 11.11 10.91 11.58
N LEU A 177 11.90 10.62 10.56
CA LEU A 177 13.36 10.55 10.63
C LEU A 177 14.02 11.45 9.60
N GLN A 178 14.99 12.22 10.06
CA GLN A 178 15.92 12.93 9.17
C GLN A 178 16.88 11.93 8.51
N LEU A 179 16.98 11.95 7.19
CA LEU A 179 17.84 11.06 6.40
C LEU A 179 19.15 11.72 5.96
N GLY A 180 19.22 13.02 5.99
CA GLY A 180 20.36 13.84 5.58
C GLY A 180 20.05 15.30 5.90
N ASP A 181 20.79 16.24 5.30
CA ASP A 181 20.60 17.67 5.62
C ASP A 181 19.22 18.19 5.19
N ASN A 182 18.70 17.72 4.04
CA ASN A 182 17.47 18.24 3.42
C ASN A 182 16.38 17.18 3.18
N SER A 183 16.58 15.94 3.60
CA SER A 183 15.62 14.87 3.31
C SER A 183 15.16 14.15 4.58
N ARG A 184 13.89 13.71 4.60
CA ARG A 184 13.28 13.00 5.73
C ARG A 184 12.52 11.77 5.26
N SER A 185 12.28 10.84 6.19
CA SER A 185 11.42 9.67 5.97
C SER A 185 10.32 9.63 7.01
N ILE A 186 9.09 9.48 6.53
CA ILE A 186 7.88 9.41 7.37
C ILE A 186 7.22 8.05 7.14
N PHE A 187 6.89 7.38 8.24
CA PHE A 187 6.03 6.21 8.22
C PHE A 187 4.65 6.59 8.74
N LEU A 188 3.62 6.16 8.03
CA LEU A 188 2.23 6.34 8.45
C LEU A 188 1.83 5.18 9.36
N GLY A 189 1.47 5.50 10.62
CA GLY A 189 1.00 4.55 11.61
C GLY A 189 -0.44 4.06 11.39
#